data_5b072f6a75211572f648418c3e99eff7
#
_entry.id   5b072f6a75211572f648418c3e99eff7
#
_cell.length_a   1.000
_cell.length_b   1.000
_cell.length_c   1.000
_cell.angle_alpha   90.00
_cell.angle_beta   90.00
_cell.angle_gamma   90.00
#
_symmetry.space_group_name_H-M   'P 1'
#
loop_
_entity.id
_entity.type
_entity.pdbx_description
1 polymer ?
#
loop_
_entity_poly.entity_id
_entity_poly.type
_entity_poly.pdbx_seq_one_letter_code
_entity_poly.pdbx_strand_id
1 'polypeptide(L)' 'MADVRHKKRLERYETWATECQMLARAVTDHSKQKQYEYLSAHYSYLAASFREALAMHSDALAKLTLR' A
#
# COMPACT_ATOMS: atom_id res chain seq x y z
N MET A 1 -7.12 17.31 -8.81
CA MET A 1 -7.78 16.03 -8.66
C MET A 1 -6.99 15.13 -7.73
N ALA A 2 -7.24 15.32 -6.45
CA ALA A 2 -6.54 14.63 -5.38
C ALA A 2 -6.74 13.11 -5.42
N ASP A 3 -7.93 12.67 -5.85
CA ASP A 3 -8.31 11.25 -5.84
C ASP A 3 -7.42 10.41 -6.77
N VAL A 4 -7.05 10.94 -7.93
CA VAL A 4 -6.21 10.22 -8.89
C VAL A 4 -4.80 10.03 -8.33
N ARG A 5 -4.25 11.05 -7.67
CA ARG A 5 -2.92 10.96 -7.04
C ARG A 5 -2.90 9.93 -5.91
N HIS A 6 -3.93 9.93 -5.07
CA HIS A 6 -4.04 9.00 -3.95
C HIS A 6 -4.17 7.57 -4.44
N LYS A 7 -4.97 7.37 -5.49
CA LYS A 7 -5.16 6.06 -6.09
C LYS A 7 -3.86 5.51 -6.68
N LYS A 8 -3.10 6.36 -7.39
CA LYS A 8 -1.81 5.97 -7.96
C LYS A 8 -0.80 5.63 -6.88
N ARG A 9 -0.79 6.36 -5.76
CA ARG A 9 0.10 6.08 -4.65
C ARG A 9 -0.23 4.73 -4.01
N LEU A 10 -1.50 4.44 -3.83
CA LEU A 10 -1.95 3.15 -3.30
C LEU A 10 -1.52 2.01 -4.22
N GLU A 11 -1.72 2.17 -5.52
CA GLU A 11 -1.30 1.17 -6.51
C GLU A 11 0.21 0.92 -6.46
N ARG A 12 1.02 1.97 -6.28
CA ARG A 12 2.46 1.84 -6.13
C ARG A 12 2.84 1.02 -4.90
N TYR A 13 2.22 1.29 -3.76
CA TYR A 13 2.48 0.53 -2.55
C TYR A 13 2.13 -0.94 -2.73
N GLU A 14 0.99 -1.22 -3.36
CA GLU A 14 0.56 -2.59 -3.64
C GLU A 14 1.52 -3.29 -4.60
N THR A 15 1.96 -2.59 -5.64
CA THR A 15 2.91 -3.11 -6.61
C THR A 15 4.25 -3.42 -5.95
N TRP A 16 4.78 -2.49 -5.16
CA TRP A 16 6.05 -2.68 -4.47
C TRP A 16 5.99 -3.82 -3.46
N ALA A 17 4.86 -3.97 -2.76
CA ALA A 17 4.67 -5.09 -1.84
C ALA A 17 4.74 -6.42 -2.59
N THR A 18 4.07 -6.51 -3.73
CA THR A 18 4.07 -7.72 -4.57
C THR A 18 5.46 -8.00 -5.13
N GLU A 19 6.15 -6.98 -5.64
CA GLU A 19 7.50 -7.12 -6.16
C GLU A 19 8.48 -7.59 -5.09
N CYS A 20 8.40 -7.03 -3.88
CA CYS A 20 9.26 -7.45 -2.77
C CYS A 20 8.97 -8.89 -2.38
N GLN A 21 7.72 -9.31 -2.42
CA GLN A 21 7.34 -10.68 -2.13
C GLN A 21 7.92 -11.65 -3.16
N MET A 22 7.87 -11.28 -4.44
CA MET A 22 8.45 -12.07 -5.52
C MET A 22 9.98 -12.17 -5.38
N LEU A 23 10.63 -11.05 -5.04
CA LEU A 23 12.08 -11.03 -4.82
C LEU A 23 12.47 -11.91 -3.63
N ALA A 24 11.67 -11.89 -2.56
CA ALA A 24 11.94 -12.74 -1.39
C ALA A 24 11.95 -14.22 -1.76
N ARG A 25 11.08 -14.62 -2.69
CA ARG A 25 11.01 -16.01 -3.14
C ARG A 25 12.16 -16.36 -4.08
N ALA A 26 12.67 -15.39 -4.83
CA ALA A 26 13.68 -15.62 -5.86
C ALA A 26 15.11 -15.64 -5.31
N VAL A 27 15.38 -14.94 -4.19
CA VAL A 27 16.75 -14.88 -3.65
C VAL A 27 17.06 -16.12 -2.83
N THR A 28 18.33 -16.55 -2.95
CA THR A 28 18.84 -17.71 -2.19
C THR A 28 19.48 -17.29 -0.87
N ASP A 29 19.91 -16.04 -0.75
CA ASP A 29 20.52 -15.50 0.46
C ASP A 29 19.43 -15.27 1.52
N HIS A 30 19.54 -15.97 2.65
CA HIS A 30 18.56 -15.92 3.71
C HIS A 30 18.39 -14.50 4.32
N SER A 31 19.50 -13.78 4.44
CA SER A 31 19.48 -12.42 4.98
C SER A 31 18.72 -11.47 4.07
N LYS A 32 18.98 -11.56 2.76
CA LYS A 32 18.26 -10.74 1.77
C LYS A 32 16.79 -11.14 1.68
N GLN A 33 16.50 -12.42 1.80
CA GLN A 33 15.13 -12.93 1.81
C GLN A 33 14.33 -12.29 2.93
N LYS A 34 14.87 -12.22 4.13
CA LYS A 34 14.22 -11.59 5.27
C LYS A 34 14.01 -10.09 5.06
N GLN A 35 14.97 -9.41 4.44
CA GLN A 35 14.85 -7.99 4.13
C GLN A 35 13.70 -7.74 3.17
N TYR A 36 13.56 -8.55 2.12
CA TYR A 36 12.47 -8.41 1.16
C TYR A 36 11.12 -8.75 1.78
N GLU A 37 11.07 -9.76 2.65
CA GLU A 37 9.84 -10.08 3.39
C GLU A 37 9.41 -8.92 4.27
N TYR A 38 10.37 -8.30 4.96
CA TYR A 38 10.10 -7.13 5.80
C TYR A 38 9.57 -5.97 4.96
N LEU A 39 10.21 -5.69 3.82
CA LEU A 39 9.77 -4.61 2.93
C LEU A 39 8.39 -4.89 2.36
N SER A 40 8.11 -6.13 1.99
CA SER A 40 6.78 -6.51 1.50
C SER A 40 5.71 -6.25 2.56
N ALA A 41 5.97 -6.66 3.79
CA ALA A 41 5.05 -6.43 4.91
C ALA A 41 4.86 -4.94 5.16
N HIS A 42 5.95 -4.16 5.10
CA HIS A 42 5.91 -2.71 5.30
C HIS A 42 5.05 -2.02 4.24
N TYR A 43 5.25 -2.35 2.97
CA TYR A 43 4.46 -1.76 1.88
C TYR A 43 3.01 -2.22 1.93
N SER A 44 2.74 -3.45 2.33
CA SER A 44 1.37 -3.94 2.53
C SER A 44 0.67 -3.17 3.64
N TYR A 45 1.38 -2.89 4.72
CA TYR A 45 0.87 -2.09 5.83
C TYR A 45 0.56 -0.66 5.37
N LEU A 46 1.46 -0.05 4.61
CA LEU A 46 1.26 1.30 4.08
C LEU A 46 0.04 1.34 3.15
N ALA A 47 -0.11 0.34 2.28
CA ALA A 47 -1.24 0.26 1.38
C ALA A 47 -2.56 0.14 2.15
N ALA A 48 -2.61 -0.70 3.18
CA ALA A 48 -3.80 -0.88 3.99
C ALA A 48 -4.15 0.40 4.75
N SER A 49 -3.15 1.05 5.35
CA SER A 49 -3.35 2.31 6.08
C SER A 49 -3.84 3.41 5.16
N PHE A 50 -3.26 3.49 3.97
CA PHE A 50 -3.63 4.51 2.99
C PHE A 50 -5.05 4.28 2.46
N ARG A 51 -5.42 3.03 2.22
CA ARG A 51 -6.76 2.66 1.78
C ARG A 51 -7.80 3.03 2.84
N GLU A 52 -7.49 2.77 4.10
CA GLU A 52 -8.35 3.12 5.22
C GLU A 52 -8.53 4.65 5.33
N ALA A 53 -7.45 5.39 5.19
CA ALA A 53 -7.50 6.86 5.22
C ALA A 53 -8.35 7.41 4.07
N LEU A 54 -8.25 6.83 2.88
CA LEU A 54 -9.08 7.24 1.75
C LEU A 54 -10.55 6.97 2.00
N ALA A 55 -10.88 5.82 2.59
CA ALA A 55 -12.26 5.47 2.92
C ALA A 55 -12.84 6.44 3.94
N MET A 56 -12.08 6.79 4.96
CA MET A 56 -12.51 7.76 5.97
C MET A 56 -12.72 9.16 5.36
N HIS A 57 -11.85 9.55 4.45
CA HIS A 57 -11.96 10.84 3.76
C HIS A 57 -13.22 10.89 2.90
N SER A 58 -13.53 9.81 2.18
CA SER A 58 -14.74 9.70 1.37
C SER A 58 -16.00 9.80 2.23
N ASP A 59 -16.00 9.13 3.38
CA ASP A 59 -17.12 9.17 4.31
C ASP A 59 -17.35 10.58 4.85
N ALA A 60 -16.27 11.28 5.19
CA ALA A 60 -16.35 12.65 5.68
C ALA A 60 -16.94 13.58 4.61
N LEU A 61 -16.50 13.42 3.35
CA LEU A 61 -17.03 14.22 2.24
C LEU A 61 -18.52 13.93 2.00
N ALA A 62 -18.90 12.64 2.08
CA ALA A 62 -20.29 12.24 1.89
C ALA A 62 -21.18 12.86 2.95
N LYS A 63 -20.72 12.89 4.20
CA LYS A 63 -21.48 13.51 5.30
C LYS A 63 -21.64 15.00 5.11
N LEU A 64 -20.65 15.67 4.56
CA LEU A 64 -20.72 17.11 4.29
C LEU A 64 -21.68 17.44 3.16
N THR A 65 -21.78 16.57 2.15
CA THR A 65 -22.64 16.78 1.00
C THR A 65 -24.10 16.45 1.26
N LEU A 66 -24.38 15.59 2.24
CA LEU A 66 -25.74 15.18 2.58
C LEU A 66 -26.49 16.17 3.45
N ARG A 67 -25.86 17.26 3.85
CA ARG A 67 -26.55 18.36 4.57
C ARG A 67 -27.19 19.34 3.55
#